data_92882eb2fc3e937ab855e516899c0f8f
#
_entry.id   92882eb2fc3e937ab855e516899c0f8f
#
_cell.length_a   1.000
_cell.length_b   1.000
_cell.length_c   1.000
_cell.angle_alpha   90.00
_cell.angle_beta   90.00
_cell.angle_gamma   90.00
#
_symmetry.space_group_name_H-M   'P 1'
#
loop_
_entity.id
_entity.type
_entity.pdbx_description
1 polymer ?
#
loop_
_entity_poly.entity_id
_entity_poly.type
_entity_poly.pdbx_seq_one_letter_code
_entity_poly.pdbx_strand_id
1 'polypeptide(L)'
;MKEYLKYKDEAKQISSTGARALLVLVSLLMKPRSFEEIRQFLIECGFANEQYSIDTVRMDLNTLKAIGCQISKAIKTNNYKYSILSHPFKVKMMPMEIFFLKEAYKQITKTCSPETLLNYHYLFLKLAQIVSSEEAKESLLGISILKGMDINLIKELVSDEKHHNKIKIEYAVTSKRTEIYDITLERLGLRSEKLYAFCYNHTFKKRTFLRVSKIRKILCKFFDKSSLFGLDSYVKFSLTRSYLHPLEENESIIETQDDKAIIEGRYYNDFIAIQRMLSFGSDCTVLEPNEIREQIIEKLLEMKEKYANSKKDEHRII
;
A
#
# COMPACT_ATOMS: atom_id res chain seq x y z
N MET A 1 -11.15 19.02 -13.92
CA MET A 1 -11.18 20.48 -13.66
C MET A 1 -12.00 21.26 -14.69
N LYS A 2 -11.93 20.95 -16.00
CA LYS A 2 -12.78 21.60 -17.03
C LYS A 2 -14.28 21.29 -16.93
N GLU A 3 -14.71 20.21 -16.32
CA GLU A 3 -16.13 19.87 -16.13
C GLU A 3 -16.84 20.75 -15.10
N TYR A 4 -16.16 21.26 -14.07
CA TYR A 4 -16.74 22.18 -13.10
C TYR A 4 -17.11 23.54 -13.72
N LEU A 5 -16.49 23.92 -14.84
CA LEU A 5 -16.76 25.17 -15.54
C LEU A 5 -18.05 25.11 -16.38
N LYS A 6 -18.54 23.92 -16.72
CA LYS A 6 -19.77 23.73 -17.53
C LYS A 6 -21.05 24.14 -16.78
N TYR A 7 -21.00 24.12 -15.44
CA TYR A 7 -22.13 24.47 -14.57
C TYR A 7 -22.23 25.98 -14.27
N LYS A 8 -21.31 26.82 -14.77
CA LYS A 8 -21.29 28.25 -14.50
C LYS A 8 -22.51 28.98 -15.09
N ASP A 9 -23.04 28.48 -16.20
CA ASP A 9 -24.20 29.07 -16.86
C ASP A 9 -25.56 28.59 -16.31
N GLU A 10 -25.58 27.43 -15.68
CA GLU A 10 -26.78 26.86 -15.05
C GLU A 10 -26.93 27.29 -13.57
N ALA A 11 -25.85 27.75 -12.95
CA ALA A 11 -25.83 28.17 -11.54
C ALA A 11 -26.37 29.61 -11.30
N LYS A 12 -27.22 30.15 -12.17
CA LYS A 12 -27.81 31.51 -12.02
C LYS A 12 -28.62 31.71 -10.74
N GLN A 13 -28.87 30.68 -9.94
CA GLN A 13 -29.60 30.74 -8.67
C GLN A 13 -28.72 30.75 -7.41
N ILE A 14 -27.41 30.48 -7.53
CA ILE A 14 -26.48 30.48 -6.38
C ILE A 14 -25.74 31.82 -6.37
N SER A 15 -25.74 32.54 -5.25
CA SER A 15 -24.94 33.74 -5.11
C SER A 15 -23.46 33.42 -5.32
N SER A 16 -22.72 34.27 -6.00
CA SER A 16 -21.27 34.11 -6.23
C SER A 16 -20.49 33.91 -4.91
N THR A 17 -20.95 34.56 -3.84
CA THR A 17 -20.40 34.41 -2.48
C THR A 17 -20.65 33.03 -1.92
N GLY A 18 -21.87 32.48 -2.09
CA GLY A 18 -22.21 31.14 -1.65
C GLY A 18 -21.40 30.06 -2.39
N ALA A 19 -21.30 30.17 -3.72
CA ALA A 19 -20.49 29.28 -4.54
C ALA A 19 -19.01 29.33 -4.15
N ARG A 20 -18.47 30.52 -3.89
CA ARG A 20 -17.10 30.72 -3.44
C ARG A 20 -16.86 30.10 -2.07
N ALA A 21 -17.76 30.29 -1.10
CA ALA A 21 -17.66 29.68 0.22
C ALA A 21 -17.67 28.12 0.14
N LEU A 22 -18.51 27.53 -0.73
CA LEU A 22 -18.51 26.09 -0.98
C LEU A 22 -17.17 25.61 -1.58
N LEU A 23 -16.58 26.36 -2.50
CA LEU A 23 -15.27 26.03 -3.06
C LEU A 23 -14.16 26.12 -2.02
N VAL A 24 -14.22 27.10 -1.10
CA VAL A 24 -13.32 27.16 0.05
C VAL A 24 -13.47 25.89 0.92
N LEU A 25 -14.70 25.47 1.22
CA LEU A 25 -14.96 24.23 1.94
C LEU A 25 -14.33 23.03 1.21
N VAL A 26 -14.61 22.85 -0.08
CA VAL A 26 -14.05 21.75 -0.90
C VAL A 26 -12.52 21.78 -0.85
N SER A 27 -11.92 22.95 -0.98
CA SER A 27 -10.46 23.11 -0.96
C SER A 27 -9.85 22.66 0.37
N LEU A 28 -10.52 22.97 1.49
CA LEU A 28 -10.06 22.61 2.83
C LEU A 28 -10.37 21.16 3.20
N LEU A 29 -11.41 20.55 2.64
CA LEU A 29 -11.67 19.12 2.76
C LEU A 29 -10.60 18.28 2.04
N MET A 30 -10.01 18.81 0.97
CA MET A 30 -8.93 18.12 0.24
C MET A 30 -7.64 18.05 1.07
N LYS A 31 -7.23 19.18 1.68
CA LYS A 31 -6.02 19.30 2.52
C LYS A 31 -6.04 20.63 3.28
N PRO A 32 -5.29 20.74 4.40
CA PRO A 32 -5.03 22.04 5.03
C PRO A 32 -4.37 23.01 4.04
N ARG A 33 -4.86 24.27 3.99
CA ARG A 33 -4.38 25.28 3.06
C ARG A 33 -4.08 26.61 3.76
N SER A 34 -3.03 27.28 3.28
CA SER A 34 -2.78 28.67 3.62
C SER A 34 -3.74 29.61 2.85
N PHE A 35 -3.74 30.89 3.21
CA PHE A 35 -4.48 31.91 2.47
C PHE A 35 -4.14 31.88 0.97
N GLU A 36 -2.86 31.88 0.62
CA GLU A 36 -2.42 31.91 -0.78
C GLU A 36 -2.83 30.64 -1.55
N GLU A 37 -2.75 29.48 -0.90
CA GLU A 37 -3.20 28.21 -1.50
C GLU A 37 -4.73 28.19 -1.73
N ILE A 38 -5.53 28.83 -0.88
CA ILE A 38 -6.99 29.00 -1.08
C ILE A 38 -7.24 29.95 -2.23
N ARG A 39 -6.57 31.11 -2.23
CA ARG A 39 -6.68 32.11 -3.27
C ARG A 39 -6.38 31.54 -4.65
N GLN A 40 -5.24 30.86 -4.79
CA GLN A 40 -4.83 30.23 -6.04
C GLN A 40 -5.86 29.21 -6.53
N PHE A 41 -6.36 28.37 -5.65
CA PHE A 41 -7.42 27.40 -5.97
C PHE A 41 -8.69 28.08 -6.48
N LEU A 42 -9.11 29.18 -5.87
CA LEU A 42 -10.31 29.94 -6.29
C LEU A 42 -10.10 30.64 -7.63
N ILE A 43 -8.89 31.14 -7.90
CA ILE A 43 -8.52 31.71 -9.20
C ILE A 43 -8.59 30.63 -10.30
N GLU A 44 -8.03 29.48 -10.06
CA GLU A 44 -8.09 28.33 -10.97
C GLU A 44 -9.53 27.85 -11.25
N CYS A 45 -10.43 28.01 -10.27
CA CYS A 45 -11.86 27.72 -10.41
C CYS A 45 -12.65 28.90 -11.06
N GLY A 46 -12.02 30.03 -11.30
CA GLY A 46 -12.67 31.22 -11.87
C GLY A 46 -13.62 31.98 -10.94
N PHE A 47 -13.45 31.80 -9.60
CA PHE A 47 -14.30 32.47 -8.56
C PHE A 47 -13.56 33.54 -7.76
N ALA A 48 -12.29 33.77 -8.04
CA ALA A 48 -11.51 34.87 -7.48
C ALA A 48 -10.63 35.50 -8.57
N ASN A 49 -10.16 36.70 -8.31
CA ASN A 49 -9.16 37.42 -9.10
C ASN A 49 -7.94 37.76 -8.22
N GLU A 50 -6.98 38.47 -8.78
CA GLU A 50 -5.78 38.87 -8.04
C GLU A 50 -6.07 39.83 -6.87
N GLN A 51 -7.22 40.51 -6.87
CA GLN A 51 -7.67 41.44 -5.80
C GLN A 51 -8.36 40.69 -4.64
N TYR A 52 -8.50 39.37 -4.71
CA TYR A 52 -9.11 38.57 -3.63
C TYR A 52 -8.26 38.66 -2.36
N SER A 53 -8.79 39.36 -1.37
CA SER A 53 -8.07 39.73 -0.15
C SER A 53 -8.18 38.69 0.97
N ILE A 54 -7.31 38.78 1.96
CA ILE A 54 -7.36 37.93 3.16
C ILE A 54 -8.68 38.15 3.95
N ASP A 55 -9.23 39.35 3.90
CA ASP A 55 -10.51 39.66 4.58
C ASP A 55 -11.68 38.97 3.89
N THR A 56 -11.65 38.87 2.56
CA THR A 56 -12.64 38.09 1.80
C THR A 56 -12.58 36.61 2.16
N VAL A 57 -11.37 36.03 2.30
CA VAL A 57 -11.21 34.62 2.81
C VAL A 57 -11.80 34.52 4.21
N ARG A 58 -11.53 35.48 5.09
CA ARG A 58 -12.09 35.47 6.46
C ARG A 58 -13.62 35.53 6.43
N MET A 59 -14.22 36.30 5.54
CA MET A 59 -15.68 36.32 5.36
C MET A 59 -16.21 34.97 4.89
N ASP A 60 -15.58 34.35 3.91
CA ASP A 60 -15.97 33.02 3.43
C ASP A 60 -15.81 31.95 4.54
N LEU A 61 -14.71 31.98 5.30
CA LEU A 61 -14.51 31.11 6.46
C LEU A 61 -15.54 31.36 7.57
N ASN A 62 -15.94 32.62 7.81
CA ASN A 62 -16.98 32.93 8.79
C ASN A 62 -18.36 32.45 8.31
N THR A 63 -18.65 32.55 7.02
CA THR A 63 -19.85 31.96 6.41
C THR A 63 -19.90 30.45 6.67
N LEU A 64 -18.78 29.74 6.43
CA LEU A 64 -18.69 28.32 6.72
C LEU A 64 -18.88 28.01 8.23
N LYS A 65 -18.33 28.83 9.12
CA LYS A 65 -18.54 28.69 10.56
C LYS A 65 -20.00 28.92 10.95
N ALA A 66 -20.66 29.91 10.34
CA ALA A 66 -22.05 30.21 10.60
C ALA A 66 -23.01 29.07 10.25
N ILE A 67 -22.67 28.27 9.23
CA ILE A 67 -23.42 27.06 8.88
C ILE A 67 -22.98 25.81 9.66
N GLY A 68 -22.07 25.95 10.66
CA GLY A 68 -21.70 24.89 11.59
C GLY A 68 -20.36 24.19 11.30
N CYS A 69 -19.55 24.69 10.37
CA CYS A 69 -18.20 24.18 10.19
C CYS A 69 -17.26 24.63 11.31
N GLN A 70 -16.49 23.72 11.87
CA GLN A 70 -15.39 24.05 12.76
C GLN A 70 -14.09 24.11 11.97
N ILE A 71 -13.42 25.25 11.98
CA ILE A 71 -12.21 25.51 11.20
C ILE A 71 -11.11 25.95 12.15
N SER A 72 -9.91 25.33 12.02
CA SER A 72 -8.73 25.70 12.79
C SER A 72 -8.30 27.14 12.48
N LYS A 73 -7.66 27.80 13.46
CA LYS A 73 -6.97 29.07 13.21
C LYS A 73 -5.66 28.82 12.45
N ALA A 74 -5.34 29.70 11.51
CA ALA A 74 -4.03 29.71 10.84
C ALA A 74 -3.00 30.38 11.76
N ILE A 75 -2.16 29.59 12.44
CA ILE A 75 -1.15 30.02 13.39
C ILE A 75 0.22 29.45 13.01
N LYS A 76 1.29 29.94 13.60
CA LYS A 76 2.68 29.53 13.30
C LYS A 76 2.90 28.00 13.46
N THR A 77 2.27 27.39 14.47
CA THR A 77 2.41 25.94 14.74
C THR A 77 1.84 25.03 13.65
N ASN A 78 0.93 25.53 12.81
CA ASN A 78 0.36 24.81 11.67
C ASN A 78 0.75 25.43 10.32
N ASN A 79 1.87 26.15 10.26
CA ASN A 79 2.37 26.85 9.07
C ASN A 79 1.33 27.80 8.45
N TYR A 80 0.56 28.48 9.29
CA TYR A 80 -0.50 29.42 8.89
C TYR A 80 -1.56 28.80 7.96
N LYS A 81 -1.90 27.50 8.16
CA LYS A 81 -2.90 26.78 7.39
C LYS A 81 -4.22 26.67 8.13
N TYR A 82 -5.30 26.82 7.39
CA TYR A 82 -6.65 26.50 7.82
C TYR A 82 -6.94 25.01 7.57
N SER A 83 -7.70 24.38 8.45
CA SER A 83 -8.15 22.98 8.33
C SER A 83 -9.59 22.87 8.77
N ILE A 84 -10.37 22.05 8.11
CA ILE A 84 -11.70 21.66 8.60
C ILE A 84 -11.50 20.64 9.73
N LEU A 85 -12.02 20.94 10.92
CA LEU A 85 -12.05 20.05 12.07
C LEU A 85 -13.34 19.24 12.08
N SER A 86 -14.48 19.87 11.76
CA SER A 86 -15.77 19.22 11.57
C SER A 86 -16.68 20.06 10.66
N HIS A 87 -17.70 19.44 10.10
CA HIS A 87 -18.72 20.13 9.27
C HIS A 87 -20.08 19.43 9.42
N PRO A 88 -21.21 20.16 9.18
CA PRO A 88 -22.55 19.62 9.33
C PRO A 88 -22.99 18.73 8.16
N PHE A 89 -22.27 18.77 7.05
CA PHE A 89 -22.60 18.01 5.84
C PHE A 89 -22.24 16.52 6.07
N LYS A 90 -23.24 15.72 6.42
CA LYS A 90 -23.09 14.31 6.70
C LYS A 90 -23.82 13.46 5.68
N VAL A 91 -23.15 12.38 5.23
CA VAL A 91 -23.72 11.38 4.33
C VAL A 91 -24.07 10.15 5.16
N LYS A 92 -25.29 9.64 5.01
CA LYS A 92 -25.68 8.36 5.60
C LYS A 92 -25.20 7.25 4.65
N MET A 93 -24.30 6.43 5.12
CA MET A 93 -23.88 5.21 4.41
C MET A 93 -24.48 3.98 5.10
N MET A 94 -25.07 3.11 4.31
CA MET A 94 -25.60 1.84 4.79
C MET A 94 -24.47 0.81 4.95
N PRO A 95 -24.55 -0.13 5.89
CA PRO A 95 -23.53 -1.17 6.08
C PRO A 95 -23.22 -1.95 4.78
N MET A 96 -24.23 -2.19 3.96
CA MET A 96 -24.07 -2.89 2.68
C MET A 96 -23.22 -2.09 1.68
N GLU A 97 -23.38 -0.76 1.62
CA GLU A 97 -22.57 0.11 0.75
C GLU A 97 -21.10 0.07 1.16
N ILE A 98 -20.83 0.10 2.48
CA ILE A 98 -19.47 -0.04 3.01
C ILE A 98 -18.89 -1.42 2.71
N PHE A 99 -19.69 -2.47 2.79
CA PHE A 99 -19.30 -3.83 2.42
C PHE A 99 -18.91 -3.91 0.94
N PHE A 100 -19.73 -3.40 0.03
CA PHE A 100 -19.40 -3.38 -1.39
C PHE A 100 -18.14 -2.57 -1.69
N LEU A 101 -17.96 -1.41 -1.02
CA LEU A 101 -16.76 -0.60 -1.16
C LEU A 101 -15.50 -1.38 -0.71
N LYS A 102 -15.60 -2.13 0.39
CA LYS A 102 -14.52 -2.98 0.89
C LYS A 102 -14.18 -4.11 -0.10
N GLU A 103 -15.19 -4.80 -0.65
CA GLU A 103 -14.95 -5.87 -1.61
C GLU A 103 -14.36 -5.33 -2.92
N ALA A 104 -14.86 -4.20 -3.43
CA ALA A 104 -14.28 -3.53 -4.59
C ALA A 104 -12.80 -3.15 -4.35
N TYR A 105 -12.49 -2.55 -3.20
CA TYR A 105 -11.12 -2.22 -2.82
C TYR A 105 -10.22 -3.45 -2.78
N LYS A 106 -10.70 -4.55 -2.21
CA LYS A 106 -9.97 -5.82 -2.13
C LYS A 106 -9.61 -6.38 -3.52
N GLN A 107 -10.48 -6.23 -4.50
CA GLN A 107 -10.17 -6.64 -5.89
C GLN A 107 -9.13 -5.72 -6.53
N ILE A 108 -9.29 -4.41 -6.37
CA ILE A 108 -8.37 -3.42 -6.93
C ILE A 108 -6.96 -3.58 -6.34
N THR A 109 -6.83 -3.89 -5.04
CA THR A 109 -5.53 -4.02 -4.38
C THR A 109 -4.67 -5.14 -4.93
N LYS A 110 -5.23 -6.11 -5.64
CA LYS A 110 -4.45 -7.21 -6.25
C LYS A 110 -3.47 -6.73 -7.33
N THR A 111 -3.81 -5.63 -8.00
CA THR A 111 -3.06 -5.11 -9.16
C THR A 111 -2.57 -3.67 -9.00
N CYS A 112 -2.94 -2.97 -7.92
CA CYS A 112 -2.63 -1.57 -7.80
C CYS A 112 -1.21 -1.30 -7.28
N SER A 113 -0.64 -0.17 -7.71
CA SER A 113 0.66 0.31 -7.22
C SER A 113 0.57 0.79 -5.76
N PRO A 114 1.69 0.85 -5.02
CA PRO A 114 1.75 1.42 -3.68
C PRO A 114 1.27 2.88 -3.60
N GLU A 115 1.52 3.66 -4.65
CA GLU A 115 1.02 5.04 -4.78
C GLU A 115 -0.51 5.09 -4.85
N THR A 116 -1.10 4.16 -5.60
CA THR A 116 -2.56 4.00 -5.69
C THR A 116 -3.15 3.60 -4.34
N LEU A 117 -2.48 2.74 -3.57
CA LEU A 117 -2.90 2.38 -2.20
C LEU A 117 -2.93 3.61 -1.27
N LEU A 118 -1.93 4.50 -1.37
CA LEU A 118 -1.92 5.77 -0.63
C LEU A 118 -3.11 6.65 -1.00
N ASN A 119 -3.44 6.76 -2.28
CA ASN A 119 -4.59 7.54 -2.75
C ASN A 119 -5.92 6.99 -2.21
N TYR A 120 -6.11 5.66 -2.23
CA TYR A 120 -7.28 5.04 -1.61
C TYR A 120 -7.33 5.24 -0.09
N HIS A 121 -6.19 5.14 0.60
CA HIS A 121 -6.14 5.43 2.02
C HIS A 121 -6.65 6.85 2.33
N TYR A 122 -6.18 7.85 1.58
CA TYR A 122 -6.68 9.23 1.72
C TYR A 122 -8.15 9.37 1.35
N LEU A 123 -8.64 8.63 0.35
CA LEU A 123 -10.06 8.62 0.01
C LEU A 123 -10.89 8.12 1.20
N PHE A 124 -10.51 7.01 1.83
CA PHE A 124 -11.23 6.48 3.00
C PHE A 124 -11.19 7.44 4.19
N LEU A 125 -10.06 8.11 4.42
CA LEU A 125 -9.97 9.17 5.44
C LEU A 125 -10.95 10.31 5.16
N LYS A 126 -11.08 10.74 3.90
CA LYS A 126 -12.04 11.79 3.52
C LYS A 126 -13.48 11.33 3.65
N LEU A 127 -13.81 10.13 3.17
CA LEU A 127 -15.14 9.55 3.31
C LEU A 127 -15.54 9.42 4.79
N ALA A 128 -14.62 8.99 5.65
CA ALA A 128 -14.86 8.88 7.09
C ALA A 128 -15.17 10.23 7.76
N GLN A 129 -14.70 11.36 7.21
CA GLN A 129 -15.03 12.69 7.73
C GLN A 129 -16.46 13.11 7.42
N ILE A 130 -17.02 12.67 6.29
CA ILE A 130 -18.34 13.11 5.82
C ILE A 130 -19.47 12.14 6.22
N VAL A 131 -19.16 10.97 6.76
CA VAL A 131 -20.18 10.00 7.19
C VAL A 131 -20.82 10.38 8.51
N SER A 132 -22.13 10.13 8.66
CA SER A 132 -22.94 10.56 9.81
C SER A 132 -22.77 9.67 11.04
N SER A 133 -22.47 8.39 10.89
CA SER A 133 -22.38 7.39 11.95
C SER A 133 -20.93 7.08 12.30
N GLU A 134 -20.60 7.04 13.60
CA GLU A 134 -19.25 6.64 14.06
C GLU A 134 -18.92 5.19 13.69
N GLU A 135 -19.91 4.29 13.72
CA GLU A 135 -19.74 2.90 13.28
C GLU A 135 -19.34 2.80 11.80
N ALA A 136 -20.01 3.56 10.93
CA ALA A 136 -19.67 3.64 9.51
C ALA A 136 -18.29 4.28 9.29
N LYS A 137 -17.93 5.26 10.09
CA LYS A 137 -16.61 5.89 10.08
C LYS A 137 -15.50 4.91 10.44
N GLU A 138 -15.65 4.16 11.53
CA GLU A 138 -14.69 3.13 11.94
C GLU A 138 -14.56 2.03 10.89
N SER A 139 -15.68 1.62 10.30
CA SER A 139 -15.73 0.62 9.22
C SER A 139 -14.96 1.10 7.98
N LEU A 140 -15.18 2.35 7.54
CA LEU A 140 -14.44 2.96 6.43
C LEU A 140 -12.94 3.06 6.69
N LEU A 141 -12.55 3.53 7.89
CA LEU A 141 -11.16 3.59 8.30
C LEU A 141 -10.52 2.19 8.37
N GLY A 142 -11.34 1.16 8.59
CA GLY A 142 -10.94 -0.25 8.61
C GLY A 142 -10.67 -0.86 7.24
N ILE A 143 -11.13 -0.25 6.14
CA ILE A 143 -10.98 -0.80 4.79
C ILE A 143 -9.53 -0.77 4.32
N SER A 144 -8.81 0.32 4.59
CA SER A 144 -7.46 0.53 4.07
C SER A 144 -6.45 -0.47 4.63
N ILE A 145 -5.73 -1.14 3.75
CA ILE A 145 -4.58 -2.01 4.10
C ILE A 145 -3.50 -1.24 4.86
N LEU A 146 -3.41 0.08 4.65
CA LEU A 146 -2.43 0.96 5.28
C LEU A 146 -2.87 1.45 6.67
N LYS A 147 -4.03 1.00 7.17
CA LYS A 147 -4.51 1.36 8.51
C LYS A 147 -3.45 1.03 9.57
N GLY A 148 -3.15 2.02 10.42
CA GLY A 148 -2.19 1.86 11.52
C GLY A 148 -0.71 1.85 11.12
N MET A 149 -0.40 2.10 9.83
CA MET A 149 0.98 2.28 9.37
C MET A 149 1.35 3.77 9.35
N ASP A 150 2.63 4.06 9.48
CA ASP A 150 3.15 5.41 9.28
C ASP A 150 3.10 5.77 7.79
N ILE A 151 2.19 6.66 7.43
CA ILE A 151 1.97 7.09 6.05
C ILE A 151 3.18 7.86 5.50
N ASN A 152 3.91 8.61 6.34
CA ASN A 152 5.10 9.32 5.90
C ASN A 152 6.21 8.34 5.55
N LEU A 153 6.42 7.32 6.37
CA LEU A 153 7.35 6.23 6.07
C LEU A 153 7.00 5.54 4.74
N ILE A 154 5.71 5.28 4.48
CA ILE A 154 5.29 4.65 3.22
C ILE A 154 5.58 5.57 2.02
N LYS A 155 5.32 6.87 2.14
CA LYS A 155 5.67 7.84 1.07
C LYS A 155 7.16 7.88 0.79
N GLU A 156 7.97 7.83 1.82
CA GLU A 156 9.43 7.78 1.67
C GLU A 156 9.87 6.50 0.96
N LEU A 157 9.32 5.33 1.35
CA LEU A 157 9.61 4.07 0.69
C LEU A 157 9.17 4.07 -0.79
N VAL A 158 8.00 4.65 -1.12
CA VAL A 158 7.55 4.80 -2.52
C VAL A 158 8.51 5.69 -3.32
N SER A 159 9.04 6.73 -2.71
CA SER A 159 10.08 7.57 -3.35
C SER A 159 11.38 6.81 -3.55
N ASP A 160 11.81 6.04 -2.54
CA ASP A 160 13.06 5.26 -2.60
C ASP A 160 12.98 4.09 -3.59
N GLU A 161 11.80 3.48 -3.77
CA GLU A 161 11.52 2.49 -4.82
C GLU A 161 11.81 3.04 -6.21
N LYS A 162 11.32 4.24 -6.53
CA LYS A 162 11.53 4.88 -7.85
C LYS A 162 13.00 5.13 -8.18
N HIS A 163 13.83 5.30 -7.17
CA HIS A 163 15.25 5.62 -7.32
C HIS A 163 16.19 4.45 -7.05
N HIS A 164 15.65 3.31 -6.59
CA HIS A 164 16.43 2.15 -6.14
C HIS A 164 17.52 2.53 -5.12
N ASN A 165 17.18 3.43 -4.20
CA ASN A 165 18.11 3.91 -3.19
C ASN A 165 18.49 2.80 -2.21
N LYS A 166 19.77 2.75 -1.84
CA LYS A 166 20.20 2.02 -0.66
C LYS A 166 19.79 2.79 0.59
N ILE A 167 19.08 2.15 1.50
CA ILE A 167 18.59 2.73 2.74
C ILE A 167 18.96 1.86 3.94
N LYS A 168 19.19 2.51 5.06
CA LYS A 168 19.37 1.84 6.37
C LYS A 168 18.07 1.98 7.15
N ILE A 169 17.51 0.86 7.55
CA ILE A 169 16.22 0.79 8.26
C ILE A 169 16.35 0.15 9.63
N GLU A 170 15.50 0.56 10.55
CA GLU A 170 15.25 -0.14 11.80
C GLU A 170 14.03 -1.05 11.63
N TYR A 171 14.20 -2.35 11.83
CA TYR A 171 13.19 -3.37 11.59
C TYR A 171 12.84 -4.16 12.85
N ALA A 172 11.56 -4.26 13.19
CA ALA A 172 11.08 -5.05 14.31
C ALA A 172 10.99 -6.54 13.93
N VAL A 173 11.97 -7.33 14.30
CA VAL A 173 11.96 -8.79 14.10
C VAL A 173 10.85 -9.42 14.93
N THR A 174 10.81 -9.08 16.22
CA THR A 174 9.77 -9.46 17.16
C THR A 174 9.23 -8.20 17.87
N SER A 175 8.22 -8.35 18.75
CA SER A 175 7.70 -7.25 19.55
C SER A 175 8.76 -6.61 20.48
N LYS A 176 9.79 -7.39 20.86
CA LYS A 176 10.85 -6.97 21.81
C LYS A 176 12.23 -6.79 21.17
N ARG A 177 12.42 -7.19 19.90
CA ARG A 177 13.73 -7.15 19.25
C ARG A 177 13.64 -6.38 17.95
N THR A 178 14.48 -5.36 17.81
CA THR A 178 14.70 -4.60 16.58
C THR A 178 16.11 -4.86 16.07
N GLU A 179 16.27 -4.85 14.75
CA GLU A 179 17.55 -4.96 14.08
C GLU A 179 17.69 -3.87 13.02
N ILE A 180 18.92 -3.56 12.68
CA ILE A 180 19.25 -2.57 11.66
C ILE A 180 19.66 -3.33 10.40
N TYR A 181 19.01 -3.03 9.28
CA TYR A 181 19.32 -3.60 7.99
C TYR A 181 19.73 -2.53 6.99
N ASP A 182 20.75 -2.82 6.21
CA ASP A 182 21.11 -2.09 5.00
C ASP A 182 20.43 -2.77 3.82
N ILE A 183 19.51 -2.09 3.16
CA ILE A 183 18.73 -2.66 2.05
C ILE A 183 18.76 -1.74 0.83
N THR A 184 18.72 -2.32 -0.37
CA THR A 184 18.35 -1.60 -1.59
C THR A 184 16.93 -2.01 -1.95
N LEU A 185 16.02 -1.04 -1.95
CA LEU A 185 14.62 -1.27 -2.25
C LEU A 185 14.44 -1.51 -3.76
N GLU A 186 13.86 -2.65 -4.12
CA GLU A 186 13.57 -3.01 -5.51
C GLU A 186 12.13 -2.66 -5.88
N ARG A 187 11.18 -3.06 -5.04
CA ARG A 187 9.77 -2.72 -5.21
C ARG A 187 8.99 -2.87 -3.91
N LEU A 188 7.87 -2.17 -3.83
CA LEU A 188 6.83 -2.41 -2.85
C LEU A 188 5.72 -3.24 -3.49
N GLY A 189 5.15 -4.17 -2.74
CA GLY A 189 4.10 -5.02 -3.28
C GLY A 189 3.26 -5.69 -2.20
N LEU A 190 2.07 -6.12 -2.58
CA LEU A 190 1.16 -6.84 -1.69
C LEU A 190 1.39 -8.35 -1.78
N ARG A 191 1.39 -9.00 -0.63
CA ARG A 191 1.37 -10.46 -0.49
C ARG A 191 0.45 -10.81 0.66
N SER A 192 -0.57 -11.63 0.41
CA SER A 192 -1.58 -12.00 1.41
C SER A 192 -2.15 -10.78 2.16
N GLU A 193 -2.61 -9.78 1.40
CA GLU A 193 -3.20 -8.52 1.90
C GLU A 193 -2.28 -7.68 2.81
N LYS A 194 -0.98 -7.92 2.77
CA LYS A 194 0.02 -7.18 3.54
C LYS A 194 1.03 -6.54 2.62
N LEU A 195 1.46 -5.31 2.95
CA LEU A 195 2.46 -4.58 2.19
C LEU A 195 3.86 -5.03 2.58
N TYR A 196 4.66 -5.38 1.57
CA TYR A 196 6.05 -5.82 1.69
C TYR A 196 6.98 -4.94 0.86
N ALA A 197 8.16 -4.71 1.40
CA ALA A 197 9.31 -4.16 0.70
C ALA A 197 10.14 -5.33 0.17
N PHE A 198 10.18 -5.52 -1.14
CA PHE A 198 11.07 -6.46 -1.82
C PHE A 198 12.41 -5.75 -2.01
N CYS A 199 13.46 -6.32 -1.50
CA CYS A 199 14.75 -5.64 -1.41
C CYS A 199 15.92 -6.61 -1.42
N TYR A 200 17.07 -6.13 -1.87
CA TYR A 200 18.34 -6.78 -1.59
C TYR A 200 18.84 -6.34 -0.22
N ASN A 201 19.01 -7.30 0.67
CA ASN A 201 19.52 -7.05 2.02
C ASN A 201 21.04 -7.24 2.03
N HIS A 202 21.78 -6.14 2.16
CA HIS A 202 23.25 -6.14 2.18
C HIS A 202 23.83 -6.80 3.43
N THR A 203 23.07 -6.79 4.54
CA THR A 203 23.49 -7.44 5.79
C THR A 203 23.56 -8.96 5.61
N PHE A 204 22.59 -9.55 4.91
CA PHE A 204 22.52 -11.00 4.64
C PHE A 204 23.01 -11.39 3.24
N LYS A 205 23.39 -10.41 2.41
CA LYS A 205 23.84 -10.57 1.02
C LYS A 205 22.88 -11.39 0.15
N LYS A 206 21.56 -11.18 0.34
CA LYS A 206 20.51 -11.87 -0.42
C LYS A 206 19.27 -11.03 -0.61
N ARG A 207 18.50 -11.37 -1.63
CA ARG A 207 17.15 -10.83 -1.83
C ARG A 207 16.20 -11.35 -0.76
N THR A 208 15.42 -10.45 -0.21
CA THR A 208 14.43 -10.75 0.82
C THR A 208 13.22 -9.84 0.69
N PHE A 209 12.17 -10.13 1.40
CA PHE A 209 11.01 -9.26 1.52
C PHE A 209 10.73 -8.98 2.99
N LEU A 210 10.57 -7.71 3.29
CA LEU A 210 10.35 -7.21 4.63
C LEU A 210 8.93 -6.66 4.74
N ARG A 211 8.21 -7.04 5.78
CA ARG A 211 6.87 -6.50 6.01
C ARG A 211 6.94 -5.02 6.39
N VAL A 212 6.31 -4.13 5.59
CA VAL A 212 6.41 -2.67 5.79
C VAL A 212 5.91 -2.24 7.17
N SER A 213 4.85 -2.86 7.70
CA SER A 213 4.34 -2.56 9.06
C SER A 213 5.33 -2.88 10.20
N LYS A 214 6.44 -3.57 9.92
CA LYS A 214 7.52 -3.85 10.87
C LYS A 214 8.73 -2.93 10.71
N ILE A 215 8.77 -2.10 9.67
CA ILE A 215 9.79 -1.06 9.53
C ILE A 215 9.41 0.07 10.48
N ARG A 216 10.28 0.40 11.42
CA ARG A 216 10.05 1.44 12.41
C ARG A 216 10.39 2.82 11.88
N LYS A 217 11.55 2.93 11.23
CA LYS A 217 12.03 4.17 10.63
C LYS A 217 13.14 3.91 9.61
N ILE A 218 13.36 4.87 8.74
CA ILE A 218 14.52 4.97 7.88
C ILE A 218 15.57 5.81 8.64
N LEU A 219 16.75 5.23 8.87
CA LEU A 219 17.84 5.86 9.62
C LEU A 219 18.68 6.76 8.74
N CYS A 220 19.01 6.30 7.54
CA CYS A 220 19.70 7.08 6.53
C CYS A 220 19.45 6.54 5.11
N LYS A 221 19.70 7.38 4.12
CA LYS A 221 19.61 7.09 2.70
C LYS A 221 20.96 7.29 2.03
N PHE A 222 21.31 6.38 1.14
CA PHE A 222 22.54 6.45 0.36
C PHE A 222 22.14 6.63 -1.10
N PHE A 223 22.70 7.61 -1.78
CA PHE A 223 22.40 7.91 -3.19
C PHE A 223 23.27 7.09 -4.16
N ASP A 224 23.79 5.96 -3.71
CA ASP A 224 24.62 5.07 -4.52
C ASP A 224 23.72 4.03 -5.25
N LYS A 225 23.73 4.07 -6.58
CA LYS A 225 22.96 3.13 -7.42
C LYS A 225 23.70 1.80 -7.48
N SER A 226 23.31 0.85 -6.65
CA SER A 226 23.80 -0.51 -6.77
C SER A 226 23.08 -1.24 -7.91
N SER A 227 23.85 -1.87 -8.82
CA SER A 227 23.29 -2.76 -9.82
C SER A 227 22.84 -4.07 -9.14
N LEU A 228 21.56 -4.41 -9.30
CA LEU A 228 20.96 -5.62 -8.73
C LEU A 228 20.75 -6.73 -9.78
N PHE A 229 21.43 -6.64 -10.93
CA PHE A 229 21.34 -7.62 -12.00
C PHE A 229 21.96 -8.98 -11.60
N GLY A 230 21.31 -10.07 -11.98
CA GLY A 230 21.85 -11.43 -11.84
C GLY A 230 21.72 -12.05 -10.44
N LEU A 231 20.87 -11.52 -9.58
CA LEU A 231 20.67 -12.03 -8.22
C LEU A 231 19.46 -12.98 -8.09
N ASP A 232 18.84 -13.38 -9.20
CA ASP A 232 17.69 -14.28 -9.21
C ASP A 232 18.14 -15.71 -8.88
N SER A 233 17.30 -16.45 -8.15
CA SER A 233 17.49 -17.86 -7.92
C SER A 233 17.03 -18.66 -9.15
N TYR A 234 17.97 -19.25 -9.85
CA TYR A 234 17.69 -20.15 -10.97
C TYR A 234 17.43 -21.57 -10.44
N VAL A 235 16.39 -22.22 -10.94
CA VAL A 235 16.09 -23.62 -10.62
C VAL A 235 15.69 -24.37 -11.86
N LYS A 236 16.32 -25.54 -12.06
CA LYS A 236 15.93 -26.52 -13.07
C LYS A 236 15.30 -27.71 -12.35
N PHE A 237 14.11 -28.08 -12.76
CA PHE A 237 13.35 -29.17 -12.11
C PHE A 237 12.59 -30.00 -13.13
N SER A 238 12.33 -31.25 -12.76
CA SER A 238 11.48 -32.17 -13.49
C SER A 238 10.09 -32.17 -12.87
N LEU A 239 9.06 -32.08 -13.68
CA LEU A 239 7.67 -32.12 -13.27
C LEU A 239 6.94 -33.24 -14.00
N THR A 240 6.45 -34.22 -13.24
CA THR A 240 5.53 -35.26 -13.73
C THR A 240 4.12 -34.71 -13.78
N ARG A 241 3.30 -35.21 -14.71
CA ARG A 241 1.91 -34.72 -14.90
C ARG A 241 1.86 -33.20 -15.09
N SER A 242 2.80 -32.65 -15.88
CA SER A 242 2.98 -31.20 -16.07
C SER A 242 1.69 -30.50 -16.53
N TYR A 243 0.79 -31.21 -17.22
CA TYR A 243 -0.51 -30.70 -17.67
C TYR A 243 -1.48 -30.34 -16.53
N LEU A 244 -1.25 -30.85 -15.31
CA LEU A 244 -2.06 -30.52 -14.13
C LEU A 244 -1.56 -29.24 -13.41
N HIS A 245 -0.39 -28.76 -13.75
CA HIS A 245 0.28 -27.68 -13.05
C HIS A 245 0.48 -26.48 -13.98
N PRO A 246 -0.27 -25.39 -13.81
CA PRO A 246 -0.05 -24.20 -14.61
C PRO A 246 1.32 -23.59 -14.30
N LEU A 247 2.06 -23.26 -15.37
CA LEU A 247 3.35 -22.59 -15.26
C LEU A 247 3.15 -21.09 -15.03
N GLU A 248 4.12 -20.50 -14.31
CA GLU A 248 4.19 -19.06 -14.12
C GLU A 248 4.99 -18.41 -15.27
N GLU A 249 4.86 -17.08 -15.46
CA GLU A 249 5.53 -16.33 -16.53
C GLU A 249 7.07 -16.44 -16.50
N ASN A 250 7.63 -16.74 -15.34
CA ASN A 250 9.06 -16.90 -15.10
C ASN A 250 9.55 -18.34 -15.25
N GLU A 251 8.69 -19.25 -15.70
CA GLU A 251 8.96 -20.66 -15.90
C GLU A 251 8.87 -21.02 -17.39
N SER A 252 9.84 -21.79 -17.92
CA SER A 252 9.85 -22.25 -19.30
C SER A 252 10.18 -23.72 -19.41
N ILE A 253 9.47 -24.43 -20.31
CA ILE A 253 9.75 -25.84 -20.60
C ILE A 253 10.97 -25.89 -21.49
N ILE A 254 11.99 -26.68 -21.08
CA ILE A 254 13.19 -26.96 -21.87
C ILE A 254 12.97 -28.22 -22.69
N GLU A 255 12.37 -29.23 -22.09
CA GLU A 255 12.22 -30.56 -22.67
C GLU A 255 10.92 -31.18 -22.17
N THR A 256 10.25 -31.92 -23.06
CA THR A 256 9.09 -32.72 -22.70
C THR A 256 9.28 -34.14 -23.19
N GLN A 257 9.13 -35.12 -22.28
CA GLN A 257 9.23 -36.53 -22.59
C GLN A 257 8.07 -37.26 -21.92
N ASP A 258 7.14 -37.78 -22.71
CA ASP A 258 5.90 -38.43 -22.26
C ASP A 258 5.12 -37.56 -21.25
N ASP A 259 5.01 -38.05 -20.01
CA ASP A 259 4.30 -37.39 -18.90
C ASP A 259 5.21 -36.51 -18.02
N LYS A 260 6.45 -36.35 -18.43
CA LYS A 260 7.48 -35.54 -17.75
C LYS A 260 7.87 -34.32 -18.56
N ALA A 261 7.99 -33.17 -17.89
CA ALA A 261 8.60 -31.98 -18.44
C ALA A 261 9.82 -31.57 -17.62
N ILE A 262 10.88 -31.14 -18.28
CA ILE A 262 12.01 -30.45 -17.65
C ILE A 262 11.78 -28.97 -17.83
N ILE A 263 11.76 -28.25 -16.71
CA ILE A 263 11.40 -26.84 -16.63
C ILE A 263 12.55 -26.08 -15.98
N GLU A 264 12.81 -24.89 -16.49
CA GLU A 264 13.66 -23.90 -15.82
C GLU A 264 12.81 -22.73 -15.34
N GLY A 265 13.16 -22.20 -14.17
CA GLY A 265 12.50 -21.05 -13.59
C GLY A 265 13.48 -20.08 -12.94
N ARG A 266 13.17 -18.79 -13.01
CA ARG A 266 13.93 -17.74 -12.32
C ARG A 266 13.07 -17.11 -11.26
N TYR A 267 13.46 -17.22 -10.01
CA TYR A 267 12.69 -16.79 -8.86
C TYR A 267 13.40 -15.64 -8.14
N TYR A 268 12.62 -14.79 -7.50
CA TYR A 268 13.13 -13.64 -6.78
C TYR A 268 14.19 -13.99 -5.72
N ASN A 269 14.03 -15.12 -5.05
CA ASN A 269 15.00 -15.68 -4.09
C ASN A 269 14.75 -17.18 -3.86
N ASP A 270 15.67 -17.85 -3.17
CA ASP A 270 15.61 -19.27 -2.87
C ASP A 270 14.34 -19.67 -2.12
N PHE A 271 13.86 -18.81 -1.19
CA PHE A 271 12.65 -19.08 -0.43
C PHE A 271 11.43 -19.22 -1.34
N ILE A 272 11.26 -18.32 -2.32
CA ILE A 272 10.15 -18.39 -3.29
C ILE A 272 10.31 -19.60 -4.19
N ALA A 273 11.52 -19.88 -4.66
CA ALA A 273 11.81 -21.06 -5.45
C ALA A 273 11.41 -22.35 -4.69
N ILE A 274 11.87 -22.51 -3.45
CA ILE A 274 11.55 -23.68 -2.61
C ILE A 274 10.04 -23.80 -2.37
N GLN A 275 9.34 -22.70 -2.07
CA GLN A 275 7.88 -22.73 -1.86
C GLN A 275 7.16 -23.18 -3.14
N ARG A 276 7.61 -22.72 -4.30
CA ARG A 276 7.06 -23.12 -5.59
C ARG A 276 7.28 -24.61 -5.85
N MET A 277 8.50 -25.13 -5.63
CA MET A 277 8.79 -26.56 -5.79
C MET A 277 7.95 -27.42 -4.85
N LEU A 278 7.83 -27.04 -3.58
CA LEU A 278 6.99 -27.75 -2.61
C LEU A 278 5.50 -27.71 -2.96
N SER A 279 5.02 -26.70 -3.67
CA SER A 279 3.61 -26.59 -4.09
C SER A 279 3.20 -27.65 -5.11
N PHE A 280 4.14 -28.20 -5.85
CA PHE A 280 3.90 -29.31 -6.79
C PHE A 280 3.82 -30.68 -6.11
N GLY A 281 4.13 -30.75 -4.80
CA GLY A 281 4.09 -31.99 -4.02
C GLY A 281 5.06 -33.04 -4.55
N SER A 282 4.58 -34.29 -4.70
CA SER A 282 5.38 -35.42 -5.17
C SER A 282 5.72 -35.40 -6.66
N ASP A 283 5.10 -34.50 -7.43
CA ASP A 283 5.28 -34.44 -8.88
C ASP A 283 6.56 -33.73 -9.28
N CYS A 284 7.17 -32.96 -8.37
CA CYS A 284 8.36 -32.16 -8.63
C CYS A 284 9.64 -32.81 -8.10
N THR A 285 10.69 -32.79 -8.92
CA THR A 285 12.07 -33.14 -8.50
C THR A 285 13.01 -32.04 -8.97
N VAL A 286 13.68 -31.37 -8.03
CA VAL A 286 14.70 -30.36 -8.34
C VAL A 286 15.96 -31.05 -8.86
N LEU A 287 16.42 -30.61 -10.03
CA LEU A 287 17.62 -31.11 -10.70
C LEU A 287 18.83 -30.23 -10.35
N GLU A 288 18.66 -28.92 -10.46
CA GLU A 288 19.68 -27.89 -10.19
C GLU A 288 19.04 -26.64 -9.58
N PRO A 289 19.76 -25.90 -8.70
CA PRO A 289 21.07 -26.23 -8.13
C PRO A 289 20.94 -27.20 -6.93
N ASN A 290 22.04 -27.84 -6.56
CA ASN A 290 22.05 -28.84 -5.48
C ASN A 290 21.69 -28.22 -4.11
N GLU A 291 22.07 -26.96 -3.88
CA GLU A 291 21.81 -26.23 -2.64
C GLU A 291 20.30 -26.07 -2.39
N ILE A 292 19.51 -25.78 -3.41
CA ILE A 292 18.04 -25.69 -3.29
C ILE A 292 17.43 -27.07 -3.05
N ARG A 293 17.96 -28.08 -3.74
CA ARG A 293 17.54 -29.49 -3.55
C ARG A 293 17.75 -29.94 -2.12
N GLU A 294 18.92 -29.68 -1.54
CA GLU A 294 19.24 -30.05 -0.14
C GLU A 294 18.31 -29.34 0.85
N GLN A 295 18.04 -28.04 0.67
CA GLN A 295 17.10 -27.30 1.51
C GLN A 295 15.66 -27.85 1.45
N ILE A 296 15.23 -28.36 0.29
CA ILE A 296 13.92 -29.00 0.15
C ILE A 296 13.90 -30.31 0.88
N ILE A 297 14.96 -31.16 0.76
CA ILE A 297 15.08 -32.42 1.46
C ILE A 297 15.02 -32.22 2.98
N GLU A 298 15.76 -31.22 3.51
CA GLU A 298 15.75 -30.89 4.93
C GLU A 298 14.33 -30.54 5.41
N LYS A 299 13.62 -29.67 4.66
CA LYS A 299 12.23 -29.29 4.99
C LYS A 299 11.26 -30.46 4.96
N LEU A 300 11.40 -31.35 4.00
CA LEU A 300 10.56 -32.55 3.90
C LEU A 300 10.80 -33.50 5.08
N LEU A 301 12.07 -33.66 5.53
CA LEU A 301 12.41 -34.43 6.70
C LEU A 301 11.84 -33.84 7.99
N GLU A 302 11.97 -32.51 8.18
CA GLU A 302 11.35 -31.82 9.31
C GLU A 302 9.81 -31.98 9.34
N MET A 303 9.16 -31.90 8.18
CA MET A 303 7.71 -32.13 8.07
C MET A 303 7.36 -33.58 8.44
N LYS A 304 8.10 -34.56 7.90
CA LYS A 304 7.90 -35.96 8.20
C LYS A 304 7.99 -36.25 9.70
N GLU A 305 9.00 -35.69 10.38
CA GLU A 305 9.18 -35.87 11.83
C GLU A 305 8.02 -35.26 12.64
N LYS A 306 7.56 -34.05 12.28
CA LYS A 306 6.43 -33.41 12.93
C LYS A 306 5.14 -34.24 12.82
N TYR A 307 4.83 -34.75 11.62
CA TYR A 307 3.66 -35.60 11.42
C TYR A 307 3.79 -36.98 12.04
N ALA A 308 5.00 -37.55 12.10
CA ALA A 308 5.23 -38.83 12.78
C ALA A 308 5.07 -38.74 14.32
N ASN A 309 5.46 -37.59 14.89
CA ASN A 309 5.34 -37.34 16.33
C ASN A 309 3.91 -37.05 16.75
N SER A 310 3.11 -36.30 15.93
CA SER A 310 1.70 -36.04 16.22
C SER A 310 0.86 -37.34 16.31
N LYS A 311 1.16 -38.36 15.50
CA LYS A 311 0.51 -39.68 15.61
C LYS A 311 0.80 -40.43 16.90
N LYS A 312 1.93 -40.15 17.58
CA LYS A 312 2.28 -40.78 18.88
C LYS A 312 1.51 -40.16 20.06
N ASP A 313 1.13 -38.88 19.92
CA ASP A 313 0.39 -38.16 20.96
C ASP A 313 -1.11 -38.49 20.94
N GLU A 314 -1.68 -38.80 19.76
CA GLU A 314 -3.08 -39.26 19.65
C GLU A 314 -3.31 -40.64 20.29
N HIS A 315 -2.30 -41.52 20.40
CA HIS A 315 -2.40 -42.81 21.08
C HIS A 315 -2.16 -42.73 22.60
N ARG A 316 -1.93 -41.54 23.17
CA ARG A 316 -1.79 -41.31 24.62
C ARG A 316 -3.04 -40.72 25.29
N ILE A 317 -4.11 -40.49 24.51
CA ILE A 317 -5.37 -39.90 25.00
C ILE A 317 -6.54 -40.91 24.88
N ILE A 318 -6.26 -42.20 24.95
CA ILE A 318 -7.30 -43.26 25.16
C ILE A 318 -7.00 -43.98 26.45
#